data_057b80b51e6d856ef3f93e6d91347b6f
#
_entry.id   057b80b51e6d856ef3f93e6d91347b6f
#
_cell.length_a   1.000
_cell.length_b   1.000
_cell.length_c   1.000
_cell.angle_alpha   90.00
_cell.angle_beta   90.00
_cell.angle_gamma   90.00
#
_symmetry.space_group_name_H-M   'P 1'
#
loop_
_entity.id
_entity.type
_entity.pdbx_description
1 polymer ?
#
loop_
_entity_poly.entity_id
_entity_poly.type
_entity_poly.pdbx_seq_one_letter_code
_entity_poly.pdbx_strand_id
1 'polypeptide(L)'
;MSSDLQSSANTLVVRNIGLMLSGDLAQPIIDADTIVVTDGRISGIGKAGDIDGGSAATIIDAMGCAVAPGLIDNHAHPVAGDWTPRQNQIGWMDSTVHGGVTTMISAGEVHTPGRPRDLVGLKALAIAAQRTFSNFRPNGMKILAGAPILEPGLTEEDFRSLAEAGVTLVGEVGLGGVKDGPTGRQMIAWARKYGMTSMTHTGGPSLPGSGRIGADVVLEVDADIVAHVNGGPTALPDAEIRQICEKGSRALEIVHNGNLRTGLFVLDLARQRGELSRVILGTDSPAGSGVQPLGILRILTMLASLGGIAPEVAFCLASGNTARVRRLDDRGLIEVGRAADLIFMDQAIGGAGDGLLDSVALGNLPGIGMVVIDGVVRTGRSRNTPPAMRVPEVLAA
;
A
#
# COMPACT_ATOMS: atom_id res chain seq x y z
N MET A 1 6.75 -26.90 41.79
CA MET A 1 6.35 -25.49 41.88
C MET A 1 6.60 -24.89 40.50
N SER A 2 5.57 -24.90 39.66
CA SER A 2 5.59 -24.31 38.33
C SER A 2 5.34 -22.81 38.55
N SER A 3 6.32 -21.97 38.34
CA SER A 3 6.17 -20.53 38.32
C SER A 3 5.53 -20.19 36.99
N ASP A 4 4.24 -19.87 37.00
CA ASP A 4 3.56 -19.18 35.90
C ASP A 4 4.24 -17.83 35.70
N LEU A 5 5.17 -17.78 34.75
CA LEU A 5 5.61 -16.55 34.13
C LEU A 5 4.43 -16.06 33.29
N GLN A 6 3.52 -15.33 33.91
CA GLN A 6 2.62 -14.46 33.18
C GLN A 6 3.51 -13.47 32.39
N SER A 7 3.63 -13.71 31.09
CA SER A 7 4.18 -12.73 30.18
C SER A 7 3.30 -11.47 30.32
N SER A 8 3.84 -10.42 30.91
CA SER A 8 3.17 -9.13 30.94
C SER A 8 2.92 -8.71 29.51
N ALA A 9 1.66 -8.50 29.15
CA ALA A 9 1.29 -8.02 27.82
C ALA A 9 2.10 -6.76 27.48
N ASN A 10 2.68 -6.74 26.30
CA ASN A 10 3.47 -5.58 25.86
C ASN A 10 2.50 -4.46 25.47
N THR A 11 2.22 -3.54 26.39
CA THR A 11 1.24 -2.47 26.23
C THR A 11 1.94 -1.17 25.84
N LEU A 12 1.49 -0.56 24.75
CA LEU A 12 1.87 0.78 24.30
C LEU A 12 0.64 1.70 24.38
N VAL A 13 0.82 2.89 24.93
CA VAL A 13 -0.19 3.95 24.90
C VAL A 13 0.30 5.11 24.06
N VAL A 14 -0.51 5.54 23.11
CA VAL A 14 -0.34 6.80 22.36
C VAL A 14 -1.35 7.79 22.88
N ARG A 15 -0.91 8.98 23.31
CA ARG A 15 -1.77 10.02 23.87
C ARG A 15 -1.47 11.38 23.25
N ASN A 16 -2.29 12.38 23.56
CA ASN A 16 -2.15 13.76 23.05
C ASN A 16 -2.13 13.82 21.51
N ILE A 17 -2.97 13.01 20.86
CA ILE A 17 -3.14 13.01 19.41
C ILE A 17 -3.97 14.23 19.04
N GLY A 18 -3.44 15.10 18.17
CA GLY A 18 -4.14 16.31 17.73
C GLY A 18 -5.18 16.07 16.63
N LEU A 19 -4.95 15.06 15.80
CA LEU A 19 -5.84 14.63 14.70
C LEU A 19 -5.69 13.14 14.50
N MET A 20 -6.78 12.39 14.50
CA MET A 20 -6.76 10.95 14.25
C MET A 20 -7.46 10.64 12.92
N LEU A 21 -6.69 10.21 11.92
CA LEU A 21 -7.20 9.76 10.62
C LEU A 21 -7.49 8.26 10.70
N SER A 22 -8.72 7.87 10.37
CA SER A 22 -9.18 6.48 10.52
C SER A 22 -8.64 5.52 9.45
N GLY A 23 -8.46 6.02 8.22
CA GLY A 23 -8.29 5.22 7.01
C GLY A 23 -9.61 4.77 6.37
N ASP A 24 -10.76 5.03 6.97
CA ASP A 24 -12.08 4.68 6.46
C ASP A 24 -12.71 5.84 5.68
N LEU A 25 -13.10 5.59 4.43
CA LEU A 25 -13.79 6.58 3.58
C LEU A 25 -15.14 7.03 4.13
N ALA A 26 -15.83 6.18 4.92
CA ALA A 26 -17.11 6.52 5.52
C ALA A 26 -16.98 7.48 6.70
N GLN A 27 -15.85 7.40 7.42
CA GLN A 27 -15.55 8.25 8.57
C GLN A 27 -14.03 8.56 8.60
N PRO A 28 -13.51 9.44 7.76
CA PRO A 28 -12.08 9.66 7.62
C PRO A 28 -11.36 10.15 8.88
N ILE A 29 -12.08 10.79 9.80
CA ILE A 29 -11.56 11.35 11.06
C ILE A 29 -12.27 10.69 12.24
N ILE A 30 -11.49 10.30 13.26
CA ILE A 30 -11.99 9.79 14.55
C ILE A 30 -11.85 10.90 15.58
N ASP A 31 -12.94 11.19 16.31
CA ASP A 31 -12.91 12.12 17.45
C ASP A 31 -12.38 11.41 18.70
N ALA A 32 -11.09 11.18 18.73
CA ALA A 32 -10.35 10.59 19.85
C ALA A 32 -8.92 11.17 19.87
N ASP A 33 -8.27 11.05 21.03
CA ASP A 33 -6.89 11.56 21.23
C ASP A 33 -5.94 10.52 21.82
N THR A 34 -6.42 9.31 22.04
CA THR A 34 -5.67 8.23 22.71
C THR A 34 -5.90 6.89 22.01
N ILE A 35 -4.82 6.12 21.83
CA ILE A 35 -4.83 4.74 21.33
C ILE A 35 -4.10 3.87 22.35
N VAL A 36 -4.70 2.74 22.71
CA VAL A 36 -4.07 1.68 23.49
C VAL A 36 -3.75 0.50 22.59
N VAL A 37 -2.56 -0.04 22.71
CA VAL A 37 -2.05 -1.16 21.94
C VAL A 37 -1.64 -2.27 22.89
N THR A 38 -2.07 -3.48 22.62
CA THR A 38 -1.67 -4.68 23.38
C THR A 38 -1.16 -5.73 22.40
N ASP A 39 0.03 -6.24 22.62
CA ASP A 39 0.67 -7.26 21.78
C ASP A 39 0.65 -6.90 20.28
N GLY A 40 0.96 -5.63 19.98
CA GLY A 40 1.07 -5.11 18.63
C GLY A 40 -0.27 -4.82 17.93
N ARG A 41 -1.41 -4.97 18.62
CA ARG A 41 -2.75 -4.68 18.10
C ARG A 41 -3.42 -3.55 18.87
N ILE A 42 -4.21 -2.75 18.17
CA ILE A 42 -5.04 -1.72 18.80
C ILE A 42 -6.08 -2.40 19.67
N SER A 43 -6.07 -2.12 20.97
CA SER A 43 -6.98 -2.69 21.95
C SER A 43 -8.00 -1.66 22.48
N GLY A 44 -7.75 -0.36 22.30
CA GLY A 44 -8.65 0.72 22.68
C GLY A 44 -8.40 2.00 21.91
N ILE A 45 -9.48 2.76 21.69
CA ILE A 45 -9.47 4.08 21.04
C ILE A 45 -10.50 4.95 21.77
N GLY A 46 -10.13 6.17 22.19
CA GLY A 46 -11.05 7.08 22.88
C GLY A 46 -10.38 8.39 23.29
N LYS A 47 -11.05 9.12 24.18
CA LYS A 47 -10.48 10.33 24.81
C LYS A 47 -9.64 9.98 26.03
N ALA A 48 -8.67 10.83 26.33
CA ALA A 48 -7.89 10.73 27.56
C ALA A 48 -8.82 10.73 28.78
N GLY A 49 -8.67 9.75 29.64
CA GLY A 49 -9.54 9.55 30.82
C GLY A 49 -10.71 8.60 30.63
N ASP A 50 -11.14 8.34 29.37
CA ASP A 50 -12.19 7.35 29.07
C ASP A 50 -11.63 5.94 28.86
N ILE A 51 -10.35 5.85 28.52
CA ILE A 51 -9.64 4.59 28.32
C ILE A 51 -8.50 4.44 29.33
N ASP A 52 -8.48 3.30 30.00
CA ASP A 52 -7.38 2.94 30.90
C ASP A 52 -6.24 2.28 30.08
N GLY A 53 -5.11 2.93 30.01
CA GLY A 53 -3.88 2.36 29.44
C GLY A 53 -3.17 1.37 30.37
N GLY A 54 -3.68 1.16 31.57
CA GLY A 54 -3.05 0.31 32.57
C GLY A 54 -1.60 0.75 32.90
N SER A 55 -0.78 -0.19 33.33
CA SER A 55 0.68 0.00 33.46
C SER A 55 1.34 -0.23 32.09
N ALA A 56 1.26 0.77 31.19
CA ALA A 56 1.87 0.67 29.86
C ALA A 56 3.39 0.55 29.97
N ALA A 57 3.96 -0.41 29.25
CA ALA A 57 5.41 -0.58 29.17
C ALA A 57 6.08 0.54 28.33
N THR A 58 5.32 1.17 27.46
CA THR A 58 5.78 2.28 26.61
C THR A 58 4.68 3.31 26.47
N ILE A 59 5.03 4.58 26.56
CA ILE A 59 4.11 5.70 26.30
C ILE A 59 4.69 6.55 25.18
N ILE A 60 3.88 6.80 24.16
CA ILE A 60 4.19 7.80 23.11
C ILE A 60 3.30 9.01 23.35
N ASP A 61 3.90 10.16 23.64
CA ASP A 61 3.21 11.42 23.58
C ASP A 61 3.24 11.94 22.13
N ALA A 62 2.09 12.03 21.50
CA ALA A 62 2.00 12.49 20.12
C ALA A 62 2.26 14.00 19.97
N MET A 63 2.35 14.74 21.08
CA MET A 63 2.64 16.20 21.08
C MET A 63 1.70 17.01 20.17
N GLY A 64 0.46 16.55 20.00
CA GLY A 64 -0.52 17.16 19.11
C GLY A 64 -0.31 16.85 17.61
N CYS A 65 0.57 15.92 17.24
CA CYS A 65 0.70 15.44 15.88
C CYS A 65 -0.58 14.76 15.39
N ALA A 66 -0.75 14.70 14.09
CA ALA A 66 -1.71 13.80 13.48
C ALA A 66 -1.20 12.36 13.51
N VAL A 67 -2.12 11.41 13.73
CA VAL A 67 -1.87 9.96 13.63
C VAL A 67 -2.78 9.37 12.57
N ALA A 68 -2.20 8.54 11.70
CA ALA A 68 -2.93 7.83 10.66
C ALA A 68 -2.51 6.36 10.65
N PRO A 69 -3.29 5.46 10.01
CA PRO A 69 -2.82 4.12 9.71
C PRO A 69 -1.58 4.17 8.84
N GLY A 70 -0.69 3.21 8.97
CA GLY A 70 0.43 3.04 8.05
C GLY A 70 -0.05 2.95 6.60
N LEU A 71 0.67 3.64 5.70
CA LEU A 71 0.35 3.64 4.29
C LEU A 71 0.65 2.29 3.65
N ILE A 72 -0.09 1.96 2.60
CA ILE A 72 0.04 0.73 1.83
C ILE A 72 0.45 1.09 0.40
N ASP A 73 1.62 0.65 -0.02
CA ASP A 73 2.02 0.69 -1.42
C ASP A 73 1.47 -0.55 -2.12
N ASN A 74 0.39 -0.37 -2.91
CA ASN A 74 -0.28 -1.48 -3.56
C ASN A 74 0.49 -2.05 -4.76
N HIS A 75 1.48 -1.32 -5.28
CA HIS A 75 2.16 -1.67 -6.51
C HIS A 75 3.66 -1.41 -6.41
N ALA A 76 4.40 -2.46 -6.14
CA ALA A 76 5.85 -2.43 -6.16
C ALA A 76 6.40 -3.72 -6.80
N HIS A 77 7.66 -3.69 -7.18
CA HIS A 77 8.36 -4.84 -7.74
C HIS A 77 9.58 -5.20 -6.88
N PRO A 78 9.38 -5.65 -5.64
CA PRO A 78 10.48 -6.06 -4.78
C PRO A 78 11.12 -7.33 -5.32
N VAL A 79 12.44 -7.38 -5.30
CA VAL A 79 13.23 -8.57 -5.66
C VAL A 79 14.11 -8.93 -4.48
N ALA A 80 14.13 -10.19 -4.09
CA ALA A 80 15.01 -10.67 -3.03
C ALA A 80 16.47 -10.70 -3.52
N GLY A 81 17.38 -10.08 -2.75
CA GLY A 81 18.82 -10.06 -3.02
C GLY A 81 19.36 -8.74 -3.55
N ASP A 82 20.68 -8.61 -3.52
CA ASP A 82 21.41 -7.37 -3.87
C ASP A 82 21.97 -7.38 -5.29
N TRP A 83 21.61 -8.36 -6.11
CA TRP A 83 22.10 -8.48 -7.49
C TRP A 83 21.39 -7.59 -8.50
N THR A 84 20.38 -6.85 -8.07
CA THR A 84 19.64 -5.94 -8.93
C THR A 84 20.33 -4.58 -8.98
N PRO A 85 20.92 -4.16 -10.11
CA PRO A 85 21.77 -2.96 -10.19
C PRO A 85 21.06 -1.65 -9.86
N ARG A 86 19.71 -1.60 -10.02
CA ARG A 86 18.92 -0.39 -9.79
C ARG A 86 18.59 -0.14 -8.33
N GLN A 87 18.81 -1.09 -7.46
CA GLN A 87 18.30 -1.05 -6.11
C GLN A 87 19.18 -1.84 -5.15
N ASN A 88 19.49 -1.25 -4.05
CA ASN A 88 19.83 -1.96 -2.83
C ASN A 88 18.51 -2.29 -2.13
N GLN A 89 18.07 -3.53 -2.20
CA GLN A 89 16.71 -3.90 -1.72
C GLN A 89 16.48 -3.53 -0.26
N ILE A 90 17.46 -3.72 0.60
CA ILE A 90 17.38 -3.38 2.02
C ILE A 90 17.28 -1.87 2.17
N GLY A 91 18.16 -1.11 1.54
CA GLY A 91 18.17 0.35 1.62
C GLY A 91 16.94 1.00 1.00
N TRP A 92 16.43 0.46 -0.10
CA TRP A 92 15.21 0.95 -0.74
C TRP A 92 13.98 0.74 0.13
N MET A 93 13.74 -0.49 0.60
CA MET A 93 12.57 -0.83 1.39
C MET A 93 12.59 -0.11 2.75
N ASP A 94 13.73 -0.09 3.43
CA ASP A 94 13.92 0.71 4.64
C ASP A 94 13.64 2.19 4.39
N SER A 95 14.13 2.73 3.29
CA SER A 95 13.91 4.12 2.89
C SER A 95 12.41 4.42 2.67
N THR A 96 11.64 3.45 2.18
CA THR A 96 10.19 3.59 1.95
C THR A 96 9.40 3.70 3.27
N VAL A 97 9.86 3.03 4.34
CA VAL A 97 9.27 3.20 5.69
C VAL A 97 9.36 4.65 6.16
N HIS A 98 10.43 5.38 5.83
CA HIS A 98 10.54 6.82 6.09
C HIS A 98 9.53 7.68 5.31
N GLY A 99 8.88 7.11 4.28
CA GLY A 99 7.73 7.69 3.58
C GLY A 99 6.37 7.31 4.19
N GLY A 100 6.37 6.62 5.34
CA GLY A 100 5.14 6.20 6.05
C GLY A 100 4.53 4.89 5.53
N VAL A 101 5.16 4.21 4.58
CA VAL A 101 4.67 2.93 4.07
C VAL A 101 5.03 1.82 5.06
N THR A 102 4.04 1.13 5.59
CA THR A 102 4.19 0.01 6.52
C THR A 102 3.90 -1.34 5.88
N THR A 103 3.23 -1.32 4.73
CA THR A 103 2.93 -2.50 3.93
C THR A 103 3.23 -2.22 2.45
N MET A 104 3.94 -3.15 1.80
CA MET A 104 4.25 -3.12 0.37
C MET A 104 3.72 -4.38 -0.29
N ILE A 105 3.12 -4.26 -1.47
CA ILE A 105 2.50 -5.37 -2.20
C ILE A 105 3.16 -5.51 -3.56
N SER A 106 3.62 -6.74 -3.87
CA SER A 106 4.24 -7.04 -5.16
C SER A 106 3.21 -7.08 -6.27
N ALA A 107 3.52 -6.39 -7.37
CA ALA A 107 2.81 -6.51 -8.64
C ALA A 107 3.44 -7.55 -9.58
N GLY A 108 4.50 -8.22 -9.12
CA GLY A 108 5.21 -9.27 -9.83
C GLY A 108 6.73 -9.09 -9.75
N GLU A 109 7.47 -10.19 -9.76
CA GLU A 109 8.93 -10.21 -9.69
C GLU A 109 9.57 -9.99 -11.07
N VAL A 110 9.10 -8.97 -11.80
CA VAL A 110 9.46 -8.70 -13.21
C VAL A 110 10.91 -8.26 -13.40
N HIS A 111 11.51 -7.67 -12.38
CA HIS A 111 12.89 -7.17 -12.42
C HIS A 111 13.94 -8.21 -12.02
N THR A 112 13.54 -9.43 -11.68
CA THR A 112 14.49 -10.52 -11.42
C THR A 112 15.33 -10.79 -12.66
N PRO A 113 16.67 -10.64 -12.62
CA PRO A 113 17.53 -10.94 -13.75
C PRO A 113 17.38 -12.39 -14.18
N GLY A 114 17.12 -12.63 -15.48
CA GLY A 114 16.91 -13.98 -15.98
C GLY A 114 15.61 -14.62 -15.51
N ARG A 115 14.56 -13.82 -15.20
CA ARG A 115 13.25 -14.32 -14.77
C ARG A 115 12.79 -15.50 -15.61
N PRO A 116 12.53 -16.68 -15.01
CA PRO A 116 12.05 -17.85 -15.73
C PRO A 116 10.65 -17.62 -16.28
N ARG A 117 10.38 -18.17 -17.45
CA ARG A 117 9.07 -18.14 -18.11
C ARG A 117 8.45 -19.53 -18.26
N ASP A 118 9.21 -20.58 -18.01
CA ASP A 118 8.66 -21.92 -17.92
C ASP A 118 7.82 -22.07 -16.65
N LEU A 119 6.84 -22.98 -16.68
CA LEU A 119 5.85 -23.10 -15.61
C LEU A 119 6.44 -23.55 -14.28
N VAL A 120 7.53 -24.30 -14.29
CA VAL A 120 8.20 -24.76 -13.07
C VAL A 120 8.95 -23.60 -12.43
N GLY A 121 9.78 -22.93 -13.23
CA GLY A 121 10.57 -21.80 -12.78
C GLY A 121 9.72 -20.61 -12.32
N LEU A 122 8.63 -20.32 -13.02
CA LEU A 122 7.67 -19.28 -12.67
C LEU A 122 7.05 -19.52 -11.27
N LYS A 123 6.58 -20.76 -11.02
CA LYS A 123 6.03 -21.12 -9.70
C LYS A 123 7.09 -21.10 -8.62
N ALA A 124 8.28 -21.63 -8.91
CA ALA A 124 9.40 -21.63 -7.97
C ALA A 124 9.79 -20.21 -7.54
N LEU A 125 9.86 -19.27 -8.50
CA LEU A 125 10.14 -17.86 -8.21
C LEU A 125 9.06 -17.24 -7.31
N ALA A 126 7.78 -17.44 -7.62
CA ALA A 126 6.68 -16.90 -6.82
C ALA A 126 6.70 -17.45 -5.38
N ILE A 127 6.90 -18.77 -5.22
CA ILE A 127 7.00 -19.38 -3.89
C ILE A 127 8.22 -18.88 -3.14
N ALA A 128 9.39 -18.81 -3.80
CA ALA A 128 10.61 -18.31 -3.17
C ALA A 128 10.45 -16.86 -2.71
N ALA A 129 9.89 -15.98 -3.54
CA ALA A 129 9.65 -14.58 -3.18
C ALA A 129 8.67 -14.47 -1.98
N GLN A 130 7.57 -15.20 -2.01
CA GLN A 130 6.61 -15.24 -0.91
C GLN A 130 7.29 -15.67 0.41
N ARG A 131 8.06 -16.76 0.39
CA ARG A 131 8.75 -17.28 1.58
C ARG A 131 9.82 -16.33 2.09
N THR A 132 10.60 -15.73 1.19
CA THR A 132 11.65 -14.76 1.55
C THR A 132 11.04 -13.57 2.29
N PHE A 133 10.02 -12.93 1.71
CA PHE A 133 9.44 -11.73 2.30
C PHE A 133 8.49 -12.00 3.48
N SER A 134 8.01 -13.23 3.66
CA SER A 134 7.36 -13.63 4.90
C SER A 134 8.31 -13.60 6.11
N ASN A 135 9.60 -13.86 5.87
CA ASN A 135 10.63 -13.92 6.91
C ASN A 135 11.50 -12.66 6.99
N PHE A 136 11.56 -11.88 5.92
CA PHE A 136 12.39 -10.68 5.82
C PHE A 136 11.51 -9.42 5.78
N ARG A 137 11.61 -8.63 6.86
CA ARG A 137 10.83 -7.41 7.07
C ARG A 137 11.77 -6.23 7.32
N PRO A 138 12.24 -5.55 6.25
CA PRO A 138 13.16 -4.41 6.39
C PRO A 138 12.49 -3.32 7.24
N ASN A 139 13.16 -2.93 8.33
CA ASN A 139 12.63 -1.99 9.30
C ASN A 139 11.19 -2.31 9.78
N GLY A 140 10.84 -3.60 9.84
CA GLY A 140 9.51 -4.07 10.25
C GLY A 140 8.42 -4.02 9.19
N MET A 141 8.66 -3.43 8.01
CA MET A 141 7.66 -3.34 6.94
C MET A 141 7.16 -4.72 6.52
N LYS A 142 5.86 -4.84 6.33
CA LYS A 142 5.21 -6.05 5.82
C LYS A 142 5.26 -6.05 4.31
N ILE A 143 5.80 -7.12 3.72
CA ILE A 143 5.90 -7.23 2.26
C ILE A 143 5.13 -8.46 1.81
N LEU A 144 4.07 -8.25 1.04
CA LEU A 144 3.34 -9.31 0.36
C LEU A 144 3.98 -9.49 -1.01
N ALA A 145 4.64 -10.63 -1.22
CA ALA A 145 5.34 -10.94 -2.47
C ALA A 145 4.96 -12.33 -2.99
N GLY A 146 5.52 -12.73 -4.13
CA GLY A 146 5.18 -13.96 -4.79
C GLY A 146 3.97 -13.79 -5.70
N ALA A 147 4.00 -12.75 -6.56
CA ALA A 147 2.96 -12.49 -7.54
C ALA A 147 3.38 -13.04 -8.92
N PRO A 148 2.98 -14.27 -9.31
CA PRO A 148 3.38 -14.85 -10.57
C PRO A 148 2.88 -14.03 -11.76
N ILE A 149 3.76 -13.81 -12.73
CA ILE A 149 3.41 -13.24 -14.04
C ILE A 149 2.93 -14.37 -14.94
N LEU A 150 1.69 -14.28 -15.41
CA LEU A 150 1.02 -15.38 -16.09
C LEU A 150 1.65 -15.70 -17.45
N GLU A 151 1.90 -16.99 -17.67
CA GLU A 151 2.38 -17.55 -18.93
C GLU A 151 1.37 -18.60 -19.46
N PRO A 152 1.26 -18.79 -20.78
CA PRO A 152 0.39 -19.82 -21.36
C PRO A 152 0.74 -21.21 -20.85
N GLY A 153 -0.27 -22.06 -20.69
CA GLY A 153 -0.12 -23.44 -20.23
C GLY A 153 -0.30 -23.64 -18.72
N LEU A 154 -0.43 -22.57 -17.93
CA LEU A 154 -0.87 -22.68 -16.54
C LEU A 154 -2.28 -23.27 -16.48
N THR A 155 -2.51 -24.14 -15.52
CA THR A 155 -3.77 -24.85 -15.28
C THR A 155 -4.33 -24.48 -13.91
N GLU A 156 -5.58 -24.85 -13.63
CA GLU A 156 -6.20 -24.65 -12.33
C GLU A 156 -5.38 -25.28 -11.19
N GLU A 157 -4.76 -26.44 -11.45
CA GLU A 157 -3.91 -27.14 -10.49
C GLU A 157 -2.68 -26.33 -10.09
N ASP A 158 -2.13 -25.52 -11.01
CA ASP A 158 -1.00 -24.65 -10.72
C ASP A 158 -1.41 -23.55 -9.72
N PHE A 159 -2.59 -22.96 -9.88
CA PHE A 159 -3.11 -21.97 -8.92
C PHE A 159 -3.42 -22.59 -7.55
N ARG A 160 -3.97 -23.82 -7.54
CA ARG A 160 -4.16 -24.54 -6.28
C ARG A 160 -2.84 -24.77 -5.56
N SER A 161 -1.83 -25.27 -6.25
CA SER A 161 -0.51 -25.55 -5.68
C SER A 161 0.22 -24.27 -5.18
N LEU A 162 0.06 -23.16 -5.89
CA LEU A 162 0.59 -21.86 -5.46
C LEU A 162 -0.10 -21.37 -4.17
N ALA A 163 -1.44 -21.48 -4.10
CA ALA A 163 -2.19 -21.09 -2.91
C ALA A 163 -1.82 -21.95 -1.69
N GLU A 164 -1.68 -23.26 -1.85
CA GLU A 164 -1.22 -24.19 -0.80
C GLU A 164 0.21 -23.85 -0.33
N ALA A 165 1.05 -23.30 -1.22
CA ALA A 165 2.37 -22.81 -0.86
C ALA A 165 2.36 -21.44 -0.15
N GLY A 166 1.19 -20.80 -0.03
CA GLY A 166 1.00 -19.51 0.64
C GLY A 166 1.04 -18.28 -0.30
N VAL A 167 1.04 -18.48 -1.61
CA VAL A 167 0.94 -17.40 -2.60
C VAL A 167 -0.50 -16.89 -2.64
N THR A 168 -0.68 -15.58 -2.42
CA THR A 168 -2.00 -14.91 -2.35
C THR A 168 -2.22 -13.87 -3.44
N LEU A 169 -1.24 -13.69 -4.33
CA LEU A 169 -1.23 -12.66 -5.34
C LEU A 169 -1.09 -13.27 -6.74
N VAL A 170 -1.64 -12.59 -7.73
CA VAL A 170 -1.27 -12.73 -9.14
C VAL A 170 -0.75 -11.37 -9.60
N GLY A 171 0.39 -11.36 -10.26
CA GLY A 171 1.00 -10.16 -10.80
C GLY A 171 0.23 -9.63 -12.01
N GLU A 172 0.81 -8.64 -12.66
CA GLU A 172 0.16 -7.93 -13.75
C GLU A 172 -0.04 -8.84 -14.97
N VAL A 173 -1.30 -9.19 -15.24
CA VAL A 173 -1.69 -9.85 -16.50
C VAL A 173 -1.34 -8.92 -17.67
N GLY A 174 -0.65 -9.45 -18.66
CA GLY A 174 -0.17 -8.66 -19.81
C GLY A 174 1.35 -8.49 -19.89
N LEU A 175 2.06 -8.65 -18.77
CA LEU A 175 3.54 -8.58 -18.74
C LEU A 175 4.22 -9.91 -19.10
N GLY A 176 3.48 -11.01 -19.08
CA GLY A 176 3.93 -12.33 -19.53
C GLY A 176 3.45 -12.68 -20.93
N GLY A 177 3.31 -13.98 -21.18
CA GLY A 177 2.76 -14.51 -22.42
C GLY A 177 1.24 -14.43 -22.52
N VAL A 178 0.52 -14.28 -21.39
CA VAL A 178 -0.94 -14.11 -21.36
C VAL A 178 -1.26 -12.64 -21.58
N LYS A 179 -1.83 -12.31 -22.75
CA LYS A 179 -2.09 -10.94 -23.21
C LYS A 179 -3.51 -10.77 -23.81
N ASP A 180 -4.27 -11.85 -23.87
CA ASP A 180 -5.63 -11.86 -24.40
C ASP A 180 -6.65 -11.98 -23.27
N GLY A 181 -7.85 -11.46 -23.51
CA GLY A 181 -8.93 -11.43 -22.54
C GLY A 181 -9.39 -12.80 -22.11
N PRO A 182 -9.74 -13.74 -23.04
CA PRO A 182 -10.27 -15.04 -22.68
C PRO A 182 -9.34 -15.88 -21.81
N THR A 183 -8.05 -15.99 -22.18
CA THR A 183 -7.05 -16.73 -21.39
C THR A 183 -6.84 -16.08 -20.03
N GLY A 184 -6.68 -14.74 -20.00
CA GLY A 184 -6.53 -14.00 -18.76
C GLY A 184 -7.73 -14.20 -17.83
N ARG A 185 -8.95 -14.04 -18.33
CA ARG A 185 -10.19 -14.25 -17.57
C ARG A 185 -10.26 -15.63 -16.93
N GLN A 186 -9.92 -16.68 -17.69
CA GLN A 186 -9.93 -18.06 -17.19
C GLN A 186 -8.94 -18.24 -16.04
N MET A 187 -7.72 -17.75 -16.19
CA MET A 187 -6.69 -17.84 -15.17
C MET A 187 -7.04 -17.03 -13.92
N ILE A 188 -7.60 -15.82 -14.07
CA ILE A 188 -8.09 -15.01 -12.95
C ILE A 188 -9.26 -15.70 -12.22
N ALA A 189 -10.14 -16.40 -12.93
CA ALA A 189 -11.19 -17.19 -12.29
C ALA A 189 -10.60 -18.29 -11.40
N TRP A 190 -9.56 -18.98 -11.86
CA TRP A 190 -8.84 -19.98 -11.04
C TRP A 190 -8.14 -19.34 -9.84
N ALA A 191 -7.42 -18.23 -10.04
CA ALA A 191 -6.76 -17.49 -8.95
C ALA A 191 -7.77 -17.07 -7.86
N ARG A 192 -8.90 -16.51 -8.28
CA ARG A 192 -9.98 -16.05 -7.38
C ARG A 192 -10.61 -17.21 -6.61
N LYS A 193 -10.77 -18.40 -7.23
CA LYS A 193 -11.27 -19.62 -6.58
C LYS A 193 -10.39 -20.02 -5.38
N TYR A 194 -9.09 -19.78 -5.47
CA TYR A 194 -8.12 -20.09 -4.41
C TYR A 194 -7.76 -18.88 -3.54
N GLY A 195 -8.59 -17.82 -3.55
CA GLY A 195 -8.44 -16.66 -2.65
C GLY A 195 -7.36 -15.65 -3.03
N MET A 196 -6.72 -15.80 -4.19
CA MET A 196 -5.72 -14.84 -4.65
C MET A 196 -6.37 -13.53 -5.13
N THR A 197 -5.69 -12.41 -4.91
CA THR A 197 -6.01 -11.12 -5.54
C THR A 197 -5.15 -10.92 -6.78
N SER A 198 -5.72 -10.30 -7.79
CA SER A 198 -5.13 -10.20 -9.13
C SER A 198 -5.14 -8.79 -9.66
N MET A 199 -4.24 -8.49 -10.61
CA MET A 199 -4.20 -7.22 -11.30
C MET A 199 -3.91 -7.39 -12.79
N THR A 200 -4.35 -6.41 -13.60
CA THR A 200 -4.11 -6.36 -15.04
C THR A 200 -3.30 -5.12 -15.38
N HIS A 201 -2.17 -5.29 -16.07
CA HIS A 201 -1.40 -4.21 -16.67
C HIS A 201 -2.28 -3.34 -17.57
N THR A 202 -2.01 -2.04 -17.65
CA THR A 202 -2.76 -1.10 -18.49
C THR A 202 -1.78 -0.19 -19.23
N GLY A 203 -1.96 -0.05 -20.54
CA GLY A 203 -1.12 0.88 -21.30
C GLY A 203 -0.20 0.23 -22.31
N GLY A 204 0.91 0.89 -22.59
CA GLY A 204 1.91 0.46 -23.57
C GLY A 204 2.82 -0.66 -23.07
N PRO A 205 3.72 -1.17 -23.92
CA PRO A 205 4.72 -2.14 -23.52
C PRO A 205 5.65 -1.58 -22.44
N SER A 206 5.88 -2.33 -21.37
CA SER A 206 6.77 -1.96 -20.25
C SER A 206 8.04 -2.78 -20.20
N LEU A 207 8.00 -4.04 -20.63
CA LEU A 207 9.10 -4.99 -20.59
C LEU A 207 9.38 -5.55 -21.98
N PRO A 208 10.61 -6.02 -22.29
CA PRO A 208 10.89 -6.75 -23.52
C PRO A 208 9.92 -7.93 -23.69
N GLY A 209 9.18 -7.95 -24.80
CA GLY A 209 8.20 -8.97 -25.12
C GLY A 209 6.81 -8.76 -24.52
N SER A 210 6.57 -7.74 -23.69
CA SER A 210 5.22 -7.32 -23.34
C SER A 210 4.53 -6.62 -24.52
N GLY A 211 3.22 -6.44 -24.45
CA GLY A 211 2.41 -5.77 -25.47
C GLY A 211 1.59 -4.64 -24.89
N ARG A 212 0.89 -3.92 -25.76
CA ARG A 212 -0.14 -2.97 -25.33
C ARG A 212 -1.34 -3.73 -24.78
N ILE A 213 -1.82 -3.34 -23.63
CA ILE A 213 -3.05 -3.86 -23.02
C ILE A 213 -4.09 -2.73 -22.99
N GLY A 214 -5.09 -2.84 -23.83
CA GLY A 214 -6.16 -1.86 -24.00
C GLY A 214 -7.38 -2.15 -23.13
N ALA A 215 -8.38 -1.26 -23.22
CA ALA A 215 -9.58 -1.32 -22.41
C ALA A 215 -10.40 -2.62 -22.62
N ASP A 216 -10.44 -3.13 -23.83
CA ASP A 216 -11.12 -4.38 -24.18
C ASP A 216 -10.55 -5.58 -23.42
N VAL A 217 -9.22 -5.73 -23.43
CA VAL A 217 -8.54 -6.80 -22.70
C VAL A 217 -8.71 -6.62 -21.19
N VAL A 218 -8.51 -5.40 -20.67
CA VAL A 218 -8.68 -5.10 -19.24
C VAL A 218 -10.07 -5.49 -18.74
N LEU A 219 -11.11 -5.11 -19.47
CA LEU A 219 -12.50 -5.38 -19.11
C LEU A 219 -12.85 -6.87 -19.24
N GLU A 220 -12.26 -7.56 -20.22
CA GLU A 220 -12.52 -8.99 -20.42
C GLU A 220 -11.79 -9.86 -19.40
N VAL A 221 -10.53 -9.54 -19.04
CA VAL A 221 -9.77 -10.22 -17.98
C VAL A 221 -10.47 -10.13 -16.64
N ASP A 222 -11.08 -8.98 -16.35
CA ASP A 222 -11.84 -8.72 -15.11
C ASP A 222 -11.05 -9.04 -13.83
N ALA A 223 -9.76 -8.69 -13.77
CA ALA A 223 -8.94 -8.81 -12.57
C ALA A 223 -9.48 -7.93 -11.43
N ASP A 224 -9.11 -8.21 -10.18
CA ASP A 224 -9.59 -7.46 -9.02
C ASP A 224 -9.14 -5.99 -9.04
N ILE A 225 -8.01 -5.72 -9.70
CA ILE A 225 -7.39 -4.39 -9.80
C ILE A 225 -7.00 -4.11 -11.26
N VAL A 226 -7.39 -2.94 -11.76
CA VAL A 226 -6.81 -2.34 -12.96
C VAL A 226 -5.53 -1.65 -12.53
N ALA A 227 -4.39 -2.29 -12.77
CA ALA A 227 -3.08 -1.80 -12.36
C ALA A 227 -2.73 -0.53 -13.11
N HIS A 228 -2.09 0.41 -12.41
CA HIS A 228 -1.68 1.72 -12.94
C HIS A 228 -2.57 2.20 -14.08
N VAL A 229 -3.89 2.37 -13.79
CA VAL A 229 -4.85 2.85 -14.80
C VAL A 229 -4.42 4.18 -15.44
N ASN A 230 -3.55 4.93 -14.76
CA ASN A 230 -2.88 6.11 -15.29
C ASN A 230 -1.62 5.78 -16.13
N GLY A 231 -1.39 4.49 -16.45
CA GLY A 231 -0.25 4.01 -17.22
C GLY A 231 1.06 4.11 -16.47
N GLY A 232 2.08 3.42 -16.97
CA GLY A 232 3.47 3.68 -16.62
C GLY A 232 3.98 4.90 -17.41
N PRO A 233 5.06 4.75 -18.22
CA PRO A 233 5.52 5.82 -19.11
C PRO A 233 4.47 6.26 -20.14
N THR A 234 3.53 5.38 -20.51
CA THR A 234 2.51 5.62 -21.55
C THR A 234 1.12 5.21 -21.06
N ALA A 235 0.24 6.19 -20.89
CA ALA A 235 -1.17 5.95 -20.57
C ALA A 235 -1.96 5.59 -21.84
N LEU A 236 -3.09 4.90 -21.66
CA LEU A 236 -4.09 4.70 -22.70
C LEU A 236 -4.74 6.04 -23.10
N PRO A 237 -5.34 6.14 -24.31
CA PRO A 237 -6.15 7.29 -24.69
C PRO A 237 -7.32 7.50 -23.71
N ASP A 238 -7.72 8.77 -23.53
CA ASP A 238 -8.81 9.17 -22.61
C ASP A 238 -10.12 8.39 -22.84
N ALA A 239 -10.44 8.07 -24.10
CA ALA A 239 -11.64 7.29 -24.44
C ALA A 239 -11.59 5.85 -23.85
N GLU A 240 -10.43 5.22 -23.86
CA GLU A 240 -10.26 3.89 -23.29
C GLU A 240 -10.23 3.93 -21.75
N ILE A 241 -9.56 4.94 -21.17
CA ILE A 241 -9.60 5.17 -19.72
C ILE A 241 -11.05 5.37 -19.24
N ARG A 242 -11.82 6.21 -19.93
CA ARG A 242 -13.24 6.40 -19.66
C ARG A 242 -14.02 5.08 -19.77
N GLN A 243 -13.76 4.29 -20.80
CA GLN A 243 -14.41 2.99 -20.97
C GLN A 243 -14.12 2.03 -19.79
N ILE A 244 -12.87 1.98 -19.30
CA ILE A 244 -12.49 1.18 -18.14
C ILE A 244 -13.22 1.68 -16.89
N CYS A 245 -13.23 2.99 -16.64
CA CYS A 245 -13.89 3.56 -15.46
C CYS A 245 -15.41 3.36 -15.46
N GLU A 246 -16.06 3.51 -16.63
CA GLU A 246 -17.52 3.49 -16.74
C GLU A 246 -18.10 2.08 -16.86
N LYS A 247 -17.43 1.17 -17.56
CA LYS A 247 -17.91 -0.20 -17.80
C LYS A 247 -17.36 -1.22 -16.80
N GLY A 248 -16.20 -0.95 -16.20
CA GLY A 248 -15.61 -1.81 -15.19
C GLY A 248 -16.17 -1.51 -13.79
N SER A 249 -16.08 -2.51 -12.90
CA SER A 249 -16.46 -2.40 -11.48
C SER A 249 -15.27 -2.64 -10.54
N ARG A 250 -14.10 -2.95 -11.07
CA ARG A 250 -12.91 -3.32 -10.30
C ARG A 250 -12.18 -2.10 -9.77
N ALA A 251 -11.24 -2.31 -8.85
CA ALA A 251 -10.44 -1.23 -8.31
C ALA A 251 -9.61 -0.55 -9.40
N LEU A 252 -9.45 0.75 -9.28
CA LEU A 252 -8.70 1.62 -10.18
C LEU A 252 -7.44 2.08 -9.45
N GLU A 253 -6.30 1.54 -9.83
CA GLU A 253 -5.05 1.91 -9.19
C GLU A 253 -4.40 3.10 -9.88
N ILE A 254 -4.12 4.15 -9.11
CA ILE A 254 -3.34 5.30 -9.56
C ILE A 254 -1.94 5.19 -8.96
N VAL A 255 -0.91 5.20 -9.79
CA VAL A 255 0.48 5.07 -9.32
C VAL A 255 1.27 6.36 -9.49
N HIS A 256 2.26 6.54 -8.60
CA HIS A 256 3.16 7.70 -8.63
C HIS A 256 3.97 7.77 -9.94
N ASN A 257 4.48 6.64 -10.42
CA ASN A 257 5.30 6.58 -11.63
C ASN A 257 4.49 6.60 -12.93
N GLY A 258 3.16 6.77 -12.84
CA GLY A 258 2.27 6.89 -13.98
C GLY A 258 2.12 8.32 -14.51
N ASN A 259 1.27 8.47 -15.52
CA ASN A 259 0.93 9.76 -16.08
C ASN A 259 0.04 10.56 -15.12
N LEU A 260 0.55 11.69 -14.62
CA LEU A 260 -0.14 12.51 -13.61
C LEU A 260 -1.46 13.08 -14.13
N ARG A 261 -1.50 13.57 -15.39
CA ARG A 261 -2.74 14.08 -16.01
C ARG A 261 -3.82 13.01 -16.05
N THR A 262 -3.45 11.79 -16.48
CA THR A 262 -4.38 10.67 -16.53
C THR A 262 -4.81 10.24 -15.13
N GLY A 263 -3.92 10.28 -14.13
CA GLY A 263 -4.28 10.03 -12.73
C GLY A 263 -5.37 10.98 -12.22
N LEU A 264 -5.24 12.27 -12.49
CA LEU A 264 -6.26 13.27 -12.15
C LEU A 264 -7.57 13.05 -12.93
N PHE A 265 -7.48 12.64 -14.19
CA PHE A 265 -8.65 12.33 -15.02
C PHE A 265 -9.42 11.11 -14.47
N VAL A 266 -8.72 10.04 -14.05
CA VAL A 266 -9.33 8.87 -13.40
C VAL A 266 -10.00 9.25 -12.08
N LEU A 267 -9.32 10.06 -11.26
CA LEU A 267 -9.88 10.54 -9.99
C LEU A 267 -11.17 11.33 -10.20
N ASP A 268 -11.19 12.22 -11.21
CA ASP A 268 -12.37 13.02 -11.52
C ASP A 268 -13.54 12.15 -12.00
N LEU A 269 -13.29 11.17 -12.86
CA LEU A 269 -14.30 10.19 -13.27
C LEU A 269 -14.87 9.40 -12.08
N ALA A 270 -14.00 8.91 -11.19
CA ALA A 270 -14.44 8.17 -10.01
C ALA A 270 -15.25 9.06 -9.05
N ARG A 271 -14.82 10.33 -8.85
CA ARG A 271 -15.54 11.31 -8.02
C ARG A 271 -16.93 11.63 -8.58
N GLN A 272 -17.05 11.93 -9.86
CA GLN A 272 -18.32 12.23 -10.53
C GLN A 272 -19.33 11.09 -10.42
N ARG A 273 -18.86 9.86 -10.35
CA ARG A 273 -19.68 8.65 -10.22
C ARG A 273 -19.95 8.25 -8.75
N GLY A 274 -19.36 8.93 -7.76
CA GLY A 274 -19.43 8.52 -6.35
C GLY A 274 -18.70 7.23 -6.05
N GLU A 275 -17.68 6.89 -6.84
CA GLU A 275 -16.96 5.61 -6.80
C GLU A 275 -15.51 5.74 -6.28
N LEU A 276 -15.23 6.72 -5.42
CA LEU A 276 -13.89 6.87 -4.81
C LEU A 276 -13.44 5.61 -4.06
N SER A 277 -14.38 4.78 -3.60
CA SER A 277 -14.08 3.49 -2.99
C SER A 277 -13.37 2.50 -3.93
N ARG A 278 -13.40 2.73 -5.24
CA ARG A 278 -12.63 1.94 -6.22
C ARG A 278 -11.19 2.41 -6.38
N VAL A 279 -10.86 3.64 -5.96
CA VAL A 279 -9.53 4.21 -6.15
C VAL A 279 -8.58 3.72 -5.06
N ILE A 280 -7.44 3.18 -5.46
CA ILE A 280 -6.33 2.76 -4.60
C ILE A 280 -5.01 3.31 -5.13
N LEU A 281 -3.98 3.34 -4.28
CA LEU A 281 -2.70 3.96 -4.63
C LEU A 281 -1.54 2.99 -4.60
N GLY A 282 -0.60 3.19 -5.53
CA GLY A 282 0.67 2.50 -5.61
C GLY A 282 1.80 3.41 -6.07
N THR A 283 3.03 2.91 -6.07
CA THR A 283 4.17 3.65 -6.64
C THR A 283 4.55 3.19 -8.02
N ASP A 284 4.42 1.92 -8.33
CA ASP A 284 5.03 1.23 -9.46
C ASP A 284 6.58 1.34 -9.39
N SER A 285 7.13 1.14 -8.19
CA SER A 285 8.58 1.19 -7.92
C SER A 285 9.18 -0.23 -7.83
N PRO A 286 10.39 -0.43 -8.34
CA PRO A 286 11.09 0.41 -9.27
C PRO A 286 10.58 0.19 -10.69
N ALA A 287 10.01 1.22 -11.27
CA ALA A 287 9.73 1.26 -12.72
C ALA A 287 10.95 1.83 -13.47
N GLY A 288 10.78 2.20 -14.74
CA GLY A 288 11.84 2.88 -15.49
C GLY A 288 12.37 4.16 -14.85
N SER A 289 11.57 4.82 -14.00
CA SER A 289 11.93 6.01 -13.21
C SER A 289 12.71 5.72 -11.93
N GLY A 290 12.89 4.46 -11.54
CA GLY A 290 13.63 4.05 -10.34
C GLY A 290 12.77 3.94 -9.08
N VAL A 291 13.43 3.94 -7.91
CA VAL A 291 12.76 3.84 -6.60
C VAL A 291 12.26 5.19 -6.11
N GLN A 292 11.08 5.20 -5.49
CA GLN A 292 10.40 6.41 -5.02
C GLN A 292 9.95 6.26 -3.56
N PRO A 293 10.85 6.45 -2.57
CA PRO A 293 10.53 6.23 -1.16
C PRO A 293 9.37 7.09 -0.64
N LEU A 294 9.15 8.27 -1.23
CA LEU A 294 8.04 9.16 -0.88
C LEU A 294 6.87 9.07 -1.88
N GLY A 295 6.85 8.08 -2.77
CA GLY A 295 5.89 8.02 -3.86
C GLY A 295 4.44 8.02 -3.41
N ILE A 296 4.08 7.28 -2.36
CA ILE A 296 2.72 7.27 -1.82
C ILE A 296 2.33 8.64 -1.23
N LEU A 297 3.21 9.29 -0.47
CA LEU A 297 2.95 10.65 0.02
C LEU A 297 2.79 11.65 -1.12
N ARG A 298 3.60 11.54 -2.17
CA ARG A 298 3.52 12.42 -3.34
C ARG A 298 2.22 12.25 -4.10
N ILE A 299 1.81 11.00 -4.37
CA ILE A 299 0.59 10.75 -5.12
C ILE A 299 -0.65 11.19 -4.33
N LEU A 300 -0.76 10.87 -3.03
CA LEU A 300 -1.89 11.32 -2.22
C LEU A 300 -1.96 12.85 -2.10
N THR A 301 -0.80 13.51 -1.93
CA THR A 301 -0.73 14.98 -1.90
C THR A 301 -1.16 15.59 -3.24
N MET A 302 -0.76 15.00 -4.37
CA MET A 302 -1.21 15.43 -5.70
C MET A 302 -2.74 15.28 -5.85
N LEU A 303 -3.31 14.17 -5.42
CA LEU A 303 -4.75 13.95 -5.51
C LEU A 303 -5.53 14.92 -4.62
N ALA A 304 -5.01 15.25 -3.43
CA ALA A 304 -5.62 16.27 -2.57
C ALA A 304 -5.50 17.67 -3.17
N SER A 305 -4.29 18.09 -3.56
CA SER A 305 -4.03 19.47 -3.98
C SER A 305 -4.54 19.77 -5.40
N LEU A 306 -4.15 18.98 -6.39
CA LEU A 306 -4.52 19.18 -7.78
C LEU A 306 -5.84 18.49 -8.15
N GLY A 307 -6.13 17.35 -7.54
CA GLY A 307 -7.37 16.60 -7.75
C GLY A 307 -8.55 17.11 -6.93
N GLY A 308 -8.31 17.95 -5.92
CA GLY A 308 -9.34 18.62 -5.13
C GLY A 308 -10.21 17.69 -4.30
N ILE A 309 -9.68 16.52 -3.89
CA ILE A 309 -10.34 15.69 -2.85
C ILE A 309 -9.84 16.13 -1.46
N ALA A 310 -10.66 15.93 -0.44
CA ALA A 310 -10.25 16.22 0.93
C ALA A 310 -8.99 15.41 1.31
N PRO A 311 -7.97 16.01 1.95
CA PRO A 311 -6.74 15.32 2.29
C PRO A 311 -6.96 14.06 3.13
N GLU A 312 -7.87 14.09 4.10
CA GLU A 312 -8.24 12.92 4.92
C GLU A 312 -8.78 11.78 4.06
N VAL A 313 -9.50 12.07 2.99
CA VAL A 313 -9.96 11.08 2.00
C VAL A 313 -8.77 10.52 1.21
N ALA A 314 -7.81 11.36 0.82
CA ALA A 314 -6.60 10.89 0.11
C ALA A 314 -5.79 9.91 0.97
N PHE A 315 -5.68 10.13 2.29
CA PHE A 315 -5.08 9.16 3.21
C PHE A 315 -5.86 7.83 3.25
N CYS A 316 -7.19 7.86 3.22
CA CYS A 316 -7.99 6.64 3.16
C CYS A 316 -7.70 5.81 1.89
N LEU A 317 -7.51 6.47 0.74
CA LEU A 317 -7.16 5.78 -0.52
C LEU A 317 -5.83 5.02 -0.41
N ALA A 318 -4.86 5.56 0.31
CA ALA A 318 -3.53 4.99 0.52
C ALA A 318 -3.44 4.00 1.69
N SER A 319 -4.53 3.75 2.42
CA SER A 319 -4.54 2.88 3.61
C SER A 319 -5.74 1.93 3.61
N GLY A 320 -6.82 2.24 4.29
CA GLY A 320 -7.95 1.33 4.46
C GLY A 320 -8.64 0.92 3.16
N ASN A 321 -8.72 1.81 2.19
CA ASN A 321 -9.33 1.45 0.90
C ASN A 321 -8.47 0.43 0.13
N THR A 322 -7.14 0.62 0.14
CA THR A 322 -6.19 -0.36 -0.42
C THR A 322 -6.25 -1.68 0.35
N ALA A 323 -6.29 -1.64 1.69
CA ALA A 323 -6.43 -2.83 2.52
C ALA A 323 -7.71 -3.62 2.19
N ARG A 324 -8.84 -2.94 2.06
CA ARG A 324 -10.13 -3.55 1.70
C ARG A 324 -10.07 -4.25 0.33
N VAL A 325 -9.51 -3.60 -0.69
CA VAL A 325 -9.37 -4.18 -2.04
C VAL A 325 -8.48 -5.42 -2.00
N ARG A 326 -7.40 -5.38 -1.21
CA ARG A 326 -6.46 -6.50 -1.05
C ARG A 326 -6.90 -7.54 -0.01
N ARG A 327 -8.05 -7.36 0.63
CA ARG A 327 -8.59 -8.26 1.67
C ARG A 327 -7.64 -8.41 2.85
N LEU A 328 -7.02 -7.29 3.26
CA LEU A 328 -6.13 -7.21 4.42
C LEU A 328 -6.94 -6.78 5.64
N ASP A 329 -7.58 -7.75 6.30
CA ASP A 329 -8.50 -7.48 7.41
C ASP A 329 -7.79 -7.12 8.72
N ASP A 330 -6.46 -7.15 8.75
CA ASP A 330 -5.67 -6.94 9.95
C ASP A 330 -4.96 -5.57 10.01
N ARG A 331 -5.08 -4.70 8.98
CA ARG A 331 -4.34 -3.43 8.87
C ARG A 331 -5.06 -2.39 8.02
N GLY A 332 -4.45 -1.20 7.89
CA GLY A 332 -4.92 -0.10 7.04
C GLY A 332 -5.99 0.80 7.66
N LEU A 333 -6.48 0.45 8.86
CA LEU A 333 -7.45 1.25 9.62
C LEU A 333 -6.95 1.44 11.07
N ILE A 334 -7.29 2.58 11.68
CA ILE A 334 -7.26 2.73 13.13
C ILE A 334 -8.59 2.19 13.66
N GLU A 335 -8.59 0.92 14.03
CA GLU A 335 -9.74 0.17 14.51
C GLU A 335 -9.30 -0.89 15.52
N VAL A 336 -10.10 -1.13 16.55
CA VAL A 336 -9.79 -2.15 17.56
C VAL A 336 -9.66 -3.54 16.92
N GLY A 337 -8.59 -4.26 17.26
CA GLY A 337 -8.23 -5.57 16.71
C GLY A 337 -7.25 -5.52 15.54
N ARG A 338 -7.07 -4.37 14.88
CA ARG A 338 -6.09 -4.18 13.79
C ARG A 338 -4.67 -4.10 14.34
N ALA A 339 -3.69 -4.38 13.49
CA ALA A 339 -2.29 -4.16 13.80
C ALA A 339 -2.04 -2.67 14.07
N ALA A 340 -1.26 -2.38 15.09
CA ALA A 340 -0.83 -1.02 15.40
C ALA A 340 0.29 -0.58 14.44
N ASP A 341 -0.06 -0.42 13.17
CA ASP A 341 0.77 0.19 12.15
C ASP A 341 0.34 1.66 12.05
N LEU A 342 1.13 2.56 12.62
CA LEU A 342 0.77 3.96 12.80
C LEU A 342 1.86 4.87 12.26
N ILE A 343 1.45 5.98 11.63
CA ILE A 343 2.34 7.07 11.23
C ILE A 343 1.96 8.35 11.95
N PHE A 344 2.95 9.05 12.49
CA PHE A 344 2.81 10.33 13.16
C PHE A 344 3.32 11.43 12.23
N MET A 345 2.48 12.41 11.97
CA MET A 345 2.76 13.44 10.98
C MET A 345 2.36 14.81 11.48
N ASP A 346 3.03 15.83 10.94
CA ASP A 346 2.61 17.22 11.06
C ASP A 346 2.93 17.97 9.78
N GLN A 347 2.43 19.20 9.66
CA GLN A 347 2.89 20.07 8.58
C GLN A 347 4.41 20.26 8.64
N ALA A 348 5.02 20.46 7.49
CA ALA A 348 6.46 20.72 7.41
C ALA A 348 6.80 22.10 7.97
N ILE A 349 7.95 22.21 8.64
CA ILE A 349 8.48 23.52 9.09
C ILE A 349 8.64 24.45 7.89
N GLY A 350 8.03 25.62 7.97
CA GLY A 350 8.06 26.63 6.90
C GLY A 350 7.13 26.32 5.73
N GLY A 351 6.35 25.25 5.78
CA GLY A 351 5.29 24.98 4.81
C GLY A 351 4.11 25.94 4.98
N ALA A 352 3.36 26.15 3.89
CA ALA A 352 2.12 26.91 3.93
C ALA A 352 0.98 26.08 4.56
N GLY A 353 -0.04 26.77 5.10
CA GLY A 353 -1.25 26.16 5.67
C GLY A 353 -1.29 26.20 7.19
N ASP A 354 -2.51 26.05 7.73
CA ASP A 354 -2.82 26.12 9.16
C ASP A 354 -3.00 24.71 9.75
N GLY A 355 -2.02 23.84 9.59
CA GLY A 355 -2.03 22.46 10.05
C GLY A 355 -1.85 21.45 8.94
N LEU A 356 -1.85 20.16 9.30
CA LEU A 356 -1.51 19.07 8.38
C LEU A 356 -2.41 19.04 7.15
N LEU A 357 -3.73 19.01 7.32
CA LEU A 357 -4.66 18.81 6.21
C LEU A 357 -4.64 19.98 5.24
N ASP A 358 -4.65 21.22 5.76
CA ASP A 358 -4.57 22.42 4.92
C ASP A 358 -3.25 22.47 4.15
N SER A 359 -2.13 22.15 4.81
CA SER A 359 -0.81 22.07 4.19
C SER A 359 -0.76 21.04 3.04
N VAL A 360 -1.36 19.87 3.23
CA VAL A 360 -1.47 18.83 2.17
C VAL A 360 -2.38 19.30 1.03
N ALA A 361 -3.49 19.98 1.33
CA ALA A 361 -4.37 20.56 0.31
C ALA A 361 -3.64 21.60 -0.54
N LEU A 362 -2.69 22.33 0.04
CA LEU A 362 -1.82 23.28 -0.66
C LEU A 362 -0.65 22.62 -1.41
N GLY A 363 -0.52 21.29 -1.37
CA GLY A 363 0.49 20.53 -2.10
C GLY A 363 1.80 20.29 -1.34
N ASN A 364 1.87 20.62 -0.06
CA ASN A 364 3.06 20.33 0.74
C ASN A 364 3.07 18.89 1.23
N LEU A 365 4.23 18.24 1.18
CA LEU A 365 4.40 16.94 1.81
C LEU A 365 4.41 17.08 3.32
N PRO A 366 3.73 16.20 4.07
CA PRO A 366 3.82 16.18 5.52
C PRO A 366 5.23 15.80 6.00
N GLY A 367 5.63 16.31 7.14
CA GLY A 367 6.76 15.78 7.89
C GLY A 367 6.36 14.56 8.70
N ILE A 368 7.07 13.45 8.54
CA ILE A 368 6.86 12.24 9.37
C ILE A 368 7.78 12.32 10.58
N GLY A 369 7.16 12.35 11.76
CA GLY A 369 7.84 12.40 13.05
C GLY A 369 8.16 11.02 13.62
N MET A 370 7.34 9.99 13.31
CA MET A 370 7.54 8.62 13.79
C MET A 370 6.74 7.62 12.94
N VAL A 371 7.25 6.39 12.85
CA VAL A 371 6.55 5.24 12.29
C VAL A 371 6.58 4.09 13.29
N VAL A 372 5.41 3.54 13.58
CA VAL A 372 5.20 2.36 14.43
C VAL A 372 4.66 1.24 13.55
N ILE A 373 5.19 0.02 13.70
CA ILE A 373 4.70 -1.18 13.01
C ILE A 373 4.57 -2.31 14.03
N ASP A 374 3.39 -2.93 14.08
CA ASP A 374 3.02 -3.93 15.09
C ASP A 374 3.29 -3.43 16.53
N GLY A 375 2.96 -2.16 16.82
CA GLY A 375 3.15 -1.54 18.12
C GLY A 375 4.62 -1.24 18.49
N VAL A 376 5.57 -1.45 17.57
CA VAL A 376 7.00 -1.18 17.80
C VAL A 376 7.44 0.06 17.02
N VAL A 377 8.07 1.01 17.71
CA VAL A 377 8.69 2.18 17.05
C VAL A 377 9.79 1.70 16.12
N ARG A 378 9.63 1.93 14.82
CA ARG A 378 10.59 1.52 13.79
C ARG A 378 11.48 2.66 13.33
N THR A 379 10.91 3.84 13.29
CA THR A 379 11.64 5.04 12.88
C THR A 379 11.15 6.21 13.71
N GLY A 380 12.05 7.06 14.15
CA GLY A 380 11.73 8.38 14.68
C GLY A 380 11.53 9.37 13.53
N ARG A 381 12.15 10.56 13.62
CA ARG A 381 12.08 11.53 12.52
C ARG A 381 12.51 10.91 11.20
N SER A 382 11.67 11.07 10.18
CA SER A 382 12.01 10.64 8.84
C SER A 382 13.25 11.39 8.32
N ARG A 383 14.15 10.64 7.67
CA ARG A 383 15.29 11.23 6.95
C ARG A 383 14.93 11.67 5.52
N ASN A 384 13.74 11.32 5.04
CA ASN A 384 13.33 11.53 3.64
C ASN A 384 12.25 12.61 3.49
N THR A 385 11.41 12.83 4.52
CA THR A 385 10.39 13.88 4.49
C THR A 385 10.95 15.21 4.96
N PRO A 386 10.31 16.35 4.64
CA PRO A 386 10.58 17.59 5.34
C PRO A 386 10.45 17.42 6.86
N PRO A 387 11.17 18.21 7.67
CA PRO A 387 11.01 18.16 9.13
C PRO A 387 9.59 18.58 9.54
N ALA A 388 8.93 17.77 10.37
CA ALA A 388 7.63 18.09 10.96
C ALA A 388 7.74 19.23 12.00
N MET A 389 6.72 20.06 12.13
CA MET A 389 6.68 21.12 13.15
C MET A 389 6.64 20.54 14.56
N ARG A 390 5.80 19.54 14.77
CA ARG A 390 5.72 18.78 16.01
C ARG A 390 6.23 17.36 15.77
N VAL A 391 6.85 16.78 16.77
CA VAL A 391 7.41 15.43 16.70
C VAL A 391 7.00 14.68 17.96
N PRO A 392 6.49 13.45 17.87
CA PRO A 392 6.13 12.67 19.03
C PRO A 392 7.35 12.29 19.87
N GLU A 393 7.13 12.08 21.17
CA GLU A 393 8.16 11.68 22.11
C GLU A 393 7.84 10.33 22.73
N VAL A 394 8.86 9.46 22.84
CA VAL A 394 8.75 8.22 23.59
C VAL A 394 9.13 8.52 25.04
N LEU A 395 8.19 8.36 25.94
CA LEU A 395 8.41 8.53 27.37
C LEU A 395 8.74 7.18 27.98
N ALA A 396 9.70 7.17 28.92
CA ALA A 396 9.95 5.98 29.71
C ALA A 396 8.72 5.64 30.57
N ALA A 397 8.38 4.37 30.65
CA ALA A 397 7.33 3.89 31.53
C ALA A 397 7.76 3.92 33.00
#